data_2d9bdc9560ce45036f02c26aef69922c
#
_entry.id   2d9bdc9560ce45036f02c26aef69922c
#
_cell.length_a   1.000
_cell.length_b   1.000
_cell.length_c   1.000
_cell.angle_alpha   90.00
_cell.angle_beta   90.00
_cell.angle_gamma   90.00
#
_symmetry.space_group_name_H-M   'P 1'
#
loop_
_entity.id
_entity.type
_entity.pdbx_description
1 polymer ?
#
loop_
_entity_poly.entity_id
_entity_poly.type
_entity_poly.pdbx_seq_one_letter_code
_entity_poly.pdbx_strand_id
1 'polypeptide(L)'
;DKGDSIQMLLFLKVFFTEFIAEMGDKAQLMLIALSLKYKLIDIILGTAAAILVLNGLAVLAGGLISEFIPDWLIKTIAALAFLYFATSTIAGDDDDEEEEGGKTKIKFAPLAVFCTFFVAELGDKTQLTAITFGANEGMSAALIVWIGCSLGLFAADILGMLVGYLLKSKTPDGLLNTLAFVIFSVFGVYTLYQGLKLIGASVCPIPVWPVLIAATVVFAVLCVCLFIRREKKAK
;
A
#
# COMPACT_ATOMS: atom_id res chain seq x y z
N ASP A 1 17.35 18.08 15.72
CA ASP A 1 18.49 17.19 15.69
C ASP A 1 18.43 16.29 14.46
N LYS A 2 19.60 15.83 13.94
CA LYS A 2 19.62 15.05 12.68
C LYS A 2 18.80 13.76 12.75
N GLY A 3 18.77 13.11 13.91
CA GLY A 3 18.00 11.89 14.14
C GLY A 3 16.48 12.12 13.99
N ASP A 4 15.99 13.16 14.61
CA ASP A 4 14.56 13.51 14.59
C ASP A 4 14.12 13.89 13.17
N SER A 5 14.98 14.58 12.42
CA SER A 5 14.69 14.94 11.02
C SER A 5 14.60 13.71 10.10
N ILE A 6 15.45 12.71 10.29
CA ILE A 6 15.41 11.46 9.52
C ILE A 6 14.15 10.66 9.85
N GLN A 7 13.80 10.56 11.14
CA GLN A 7 12.59 9.85 11.58
C GLN A 7 11.32 10.55 11.07
N MET A 8 11.27 11.88 11.09
CA MET A 8 10.17 12.65 10.55
C MET A 8 10.03 12.45 9.03
N LEU A 9 11.14 12.43 8.30
CA LEU A 9 11.13 12.20 6.85
C LEU A 9 10.64 10.77 6.53
N LEU A 10 11.06 9.78 7.30
CA LEU A 10 10.59 8.40 7.16
C LEU A 10 9.08 8.31 7.43
N PHE A 11 8.62 8.89 8.54
CA PHE A 11 7.19 8.95 8.88
C PHE A 11 6.38 9.55 7.73
N LEU A 12 6.76 10.71 7.21
CA LEU A 12 6.06 11.38 6.12
C LEU A 12 6.05 10.53 4.84
N LYS A 13 7.18 9.93 4.50
CA LYS A 13 7.31 9.03 3.35
C LYS A 13 6.32 7.86 3.45
N VAL A 14 6.30 7.19 4.59
CA VAL A 14 5.42 6.04 4.84
C VAL A 14 3.96 6.48 4.84
N PHE A 15 3.63 7.53 5.59
CA PHE A 15 2.29 8.09 5.69
C PHE A 15 1.70 8.43 4.31
N PHE A 16 2.42 9.21 3.51
CA PHE A 16 1.92 9.62 2.20
C PHE A 16 1.86 8.47 1.20
N THR A 17 2.77 7.50 1.29
CA THR A 17 2.71 6.31 0.43
C THR A 17 1.45 5.50 0.71
N GLU A 18 1.15 5.20 1.98
CA GLU A 18 -0.06 4.48 2.36
C GLU A 18 -1.34 5.28 2.06
N PHE A 19 -1.34 6.57 2.42
CA PHE A 19 -2.46 7.45 2.15
C PHE A 19 -2.87 7.46 0.67
N ILE A 20 -1.89 7.59 -0.24
CA ILE A 20 -2.17 7.65 -1.68
C ILE A 20 -2.50 6.26 -2.22
N ALA A 21 -1.85 5.21 -1.73
CA ALA A 21 -2.14 3.84 -2.14
C ALA A 21 -3.59 3.45 -1.83
N GLU A 22 -4.13 3.93 -0.71
CA GLU A 22 -5.49 3.62 -0.27
C GLU A 22 -6.56 4.49 -0.92
N MET A 23 -6.18 5.69 -1.41
CA MET A 23 -7.18 6.60 -2.02
C MET A 23 -7.84 5.99 -3.24
N GLY A 24 -9.18 5.93 -3.22
CA GLY A 24 -10.01 5.36 -4.29
C GLY A 24 -10.18 3.84 -4.23
N ASP A 25 -9.74 3.18 -3.17
CA ASP A 25 -9.84 1.73 -3.05
C ASP A 25 -11.22 1.24 -2.57
N LYS A 26 -11.44 -0.08 -2.72
CA LYS A 26 -12.67 -0.80 -2.30
C LYS A 26 -13.02 -0.58 -0.83
N ALA A 27 -12.02 -0.44 0.04
CA ALA A 27 -12.20 -0.17 1.46
C ALA A 27 -13.06 1.08 1.72
N GLN A 28 -12.84 2.15 0.97
CA GLN A 28 -13.61 3.38 1.10
C GLN A 28 -15.08 3.18 0.72
N LEU A 29 -15.37 2.42 -0.34
CA LEU A 29 -16.74 2.07 -0.73
C LEU A 29 -17.41 1.17 0.32
N MET A 30 -16.66 0.23 0.89
CA MET A 30 -17.14 -0.62 1.98
C MET A 30 -17.48 0.20 3.22
N LEU A 31 -16.64 1.17 3.60
CA LEU A 31 -16.91 2.06 4.74
C LEU A 31 -18.15 2.93 4.51
N ILE A 32 -18.41 3.38 3.27
CA ILE A 32 -19.66 4.04 2.91
C ILE A 32 -20.84 3.09 3.13
N ALA A 33 -20.77 1.85 2.66
CA ALA A 33 -21.82 0.86 2.86
C ALA A 33 -22.06 0.53 4.34
N LEU A 34 -20.99 0.41 5.12
CA LEU A 34 -21.06 0.22 6.57
C LEU A 34 -21.69 1.42 7.28
N SER A 35 -21.52 2.65 6.76
CA SER A 35 -22.11 3.86 7.32
C SER A 35 -23.64 3.90 7.24
N LEU A 36 -24.21 3.14 6.32
CA LEU A 36 -25.67 2.96 6.22
C LEU A 36 -26.23 2.03 7.30
N LYS A 37 -25.38 1.20 7.89
CA LYS A 37 -25.78 0.14 8.84
C LYS A 37 -25.36 0.41 10.28
N TYR A 38 -24.22 1.04 10.49
CA TYR A 38 -23.63 1.28 11.81
C TYR A 38 -23.45 2.77 12.08
N LYS A 39 -23.31 3.13 13.37
CA LYS A 39 -23.01 4.51 13.76
C LYS A 39 -21.58 4.86 13.37
N LEU A 40 -21.35 6.11 12.99
CA LEU A 40 -20.04 6.58 12.56
C LEU A 40 -18.94 6.26 13.59
N ILE A 41 -19.21 6.40 14.87
CA ILE A 41 -18.24 6.09 15.93
C ILE A 41 -17.86 4.60 15.97
N ASP A 42 -18.81 3.70 15.73
CA ASP A 42 -18.55 2.26 15.69
C ASP A 42 -17.67 1.90 14.49
N ILE A 43 -17.88 2.57 13.36
CA ILE A 43 -17.07 2.41 12.15
C ILE A 43 -15.65 2.92 12.41
N ILE A 44 -15.50 4.13 12.93
CA ILE A 44 -14.19 4.72 13.23
C ILE A 44 -13.39 3.83 14.19
N LEU A 45 -14.01 3.37 15.28
CA LEU A 45 -13.34 2.52 16.27
C LEU A 45 -12.98 1.15 15.72
N GLY A 46 -13.90 0.50 15.00
CA GLY A 46 -13.66 -0.81 14.40
C GLY A 46 -12.57 -0.77 13.32
N THR A 47 -12.64 0.20 12.43
CA THR A 47 -11.64 0.42 11.37
C THR A 47 -10.27 0.77 11.95
N ALA A 48 -10.20 1.72 12.88
CA ALA A 48 -8.94 2.09 13.53
C ALA A 48 -8.26 0.90 14.21
N ALA A 49 -9.04 0.09 14.94
CA ALA A 49 -8.52 -1.11 15.61
C ALA A 49 -8.01 -2.14 14.58
N ALA A 50 -8.74 -2.36 13.48
CA ALA A 50 -8.34 -3.30 12.43
C ALA A 50 -7.05 -2.84 11.74
N ILE A 51 -6.95 -1.57 11.38
CA ILE A 51 -5.75 -0.98 10.76
C ILE A 51 -4.52 -1.12 11.67
N LEU A 52 -4.67 -0.79 12.95
CA LEU A 52 -3.56 -0.91 13.91
C LEU A 52 -3.05 -2.35 14.03
N VAL A 53 -3.96 -3.32 14.08
CA VAL A 53 -3.59 -4.74 14.16
C VAL A 53 -2.97 -5.23 12.85
N LEU A 54 -3.60 -4.95 11.71
CA LEU A 54 -3.10 -5.38 10.39
C LEU A 54 -1.70 -4.83 10.11
N ASN A 55 -1.53 -3.51 10.23
CA ASN A 55 -0.23 -2.87 9.99
C ASN A 55 0.80 -3.25 11.04
N GLY A 56 0.40 -3.46 12.29
CA GLY A 56 1.30 -3.97 13.33
C GLY A 56 1.87 -5.34 12.96
N LEU A 57 1.01 -6.27 12.59
CA LEU A 57 1.42 -7.60 12.13
C LEU A 57 2.29 -7.54 10.88
N ALA A 58 1.92 -6.69 9.90
CA ALA A 58 2.65 -6.54 8.66
C ALA A 58 4.07 -5.97 8.88
N VAL A 59 4.19 -4.90 9.65
CA VAL A 59 5.49 -4.26 9.95
C VAL A 59 6.38 -5.19 10.78
N LEU A 60 5.83 -5.89 11.78
CA LEU A 60 6.59 -6.86 12.57
C LEU A 60 7.08 -8.02 11.71
N ALA A 61 6.22 -8.57 10.84
CA ALA A 61 6.61 -9.62 9.92
C ALA A 61 7.75 -9.15 9.00
N GLY A 62 7.63 -7.94 8.43
CA GLY A 62 8.67 -7.32 7.60
C GLY A 62 9.96 -7.08 8.38
N GLY A 63 9.87 -6.50 9.58
CA GLY A 63 11.03 -6.21 10.43
C GLY A 63 11.80 -7.45 10.88
N LEU A 64 11.10 -8.52 11.25
CA LEU A 64 11.73 -9.81 11.62
C LEU A 64 12.43 -10.45 10.43
N ILE A 65 11.84 -10.35 9.23
CA ILE A 65 12.47 -10.88 8.01
C ILE A 65 13.82 -10.20 7.74
N SER A 66 13.94 -8.90 8.03
CA SER A 66 15.18 -8.14 7.78
C SER A 66 16.39 -8.62 8.58
N GLU A 67 16.19 -9.31 9.72
CA GLU A 67 17.28 -9.85 10.54
C GLU A 67 17.92 -11.11 9.93
N PHE A 68 17.19 -11.81 9.06
CA PHE A 68 17.62 -13.09 8.48
C PHE A 68 17.92 -13.02 6.99
N ILE A 69 17.51 -11.97 6.33
CA ILE A 69 17.61 -11.84 4.86
C ILE A 69 18.56 -10.67 4.51
N PRO A 70 19.47 -10.85 3.54
CA PRO A 70 20.38 -9.77 3.13
C PRO A 70 19.63 -8.55 2.58
N ASP A 71 20.08 -7.35 2.92
CA ASP A 71 19.48 -6.07 2.53
C ASP A 71 19.23 -5.94 1.02
N TRP A 72 20.15 -6.43 0.19
CA TRP A 72 19.99 -6.37 -1.27
C TRP A 72 18.76 -7.16 -1.75
N LEU A 73 18.48 -8.31 -1.12
CA LEU A 73 17.35 -9.16 -1.48
C LEU A 73 16.03 -8.49 -1.07
N ILE A 74 15.99 -7.92 0.15
CA ILE A 74 14.83 -7.18 0.65
C ILE A 74 14.51 -6.02 -0.30
N LYS A 75 15.53 -5.21 -0.66
CA LYS A 75 15.33 -4.08 -1.57
C LYS A 75 14.90 -4.49 -2.97
N THR A 76 15.39 -5.61 -3.47
CA THR A 76 14.99 -6.12 -4.77
C THR A 76 13.52 -6.57 -4.76
N ILE A 77 13.11 -7.33 -3.73
CA ILE A 77 11.72 -7.77 -3.58
C ILE A 77 10.80 -6.57 -3.40
N ALA A 78 11.18 -5.59 -2.58
CA ALA A 78 10.43 -4.36 -2.37
C ALA A 78 10.26 -3.56 -3.67
N ALA A 79 11.32 -3.44 -4.47
CA ALA A 79 11.27 -2.77 -5.78
C ALA A 79 10.29 -3.46 -6.73
N LEU A 80 10.35 -4.80 -6.81
CA LEU A 80 9.43 -5.58 -7.62
C LEU A 80 7.98 -5.44 -7.15
N ALA A 81 7.73 -5.41 -5.84
CA ALA A 81 6.41 -5.17 -5.28
C ALA A 81 5.87 -3.79 -5.67
N PHE A 82 6.64 -2.72 -5.51
CA PHE A 82 6.22 -1.38 -5.94
C PHE A 82 5.97 -1.29 -7.44
N LEU A 83 6.82 -1.89 -8.28
CA LEU A 83 6.62 -1.92 -9.73
C LEU A 83 5.38 -2.75 -10.12
N TYR A 84 5.11 -3.84 -9.40
CA TYR A 84 3.88 -4.62 -9.56
C TYR A 84 2.64 -3.78 -9.20
N PHE A 85 2.63 -3.07 -8.08
CA PHE A 85 1.54 -2.16 -7.74
C PHE A 85 1.33 -1.05 -8.77
N ALA A 86 2.41 -0.49 -9.30
CA ALA A 86 2.29 0.47 -10.39
C ALA A 86 1.60 -0.14 -11.62
N THR A 87 1.94 -1.38 -11.99
CA THR A 87 1.29 -2.05 -13.13
C THR A 87 -0.16 -2.42 -12.84
N SER A 88 -0.49 -2.88 -11.63
CA SER A 88 -1.87 -3.21 -11.24
C SER A 88 -2.79 -1.98 -11.28
N THR A 89 -2.28 -0.82 -10.88
CA THR A 89 -3.02 0.46 -10.98
C THR A 89 -3.42 0.81 -12.43
N ILE A 90 -2.59 0.44 -13.43
CA ILE A 90 -2.93 0.63 -14.85
C ILE A 90 -3.84 -0.48 -15.36
N ALA A 91 -3.58 -1.73 -14.95
CA ALA A 91 -4.31 -2.89 -15.45
C ALA A 91 -5.82 -2.80 -15.10
N GLY A 92 -6.16 -2.08 -14.03
CA GLY A 92 -7.52 -2.00 -13.53
C GLY A 92 -7.98 -3.39 -13.12
N ASP A 93 -7.13 -4.10 -12.38
CA ASP A 93 -7.57 -5.28 -11.66
C ASP A 93 -8.58 -4.80 -10.62
N ASP A 94 -9.80 -4.61 -11.10
CA ASP A 94 -10.97 -4.72 -10.27
C ASP A 94 -10.97 -6.19 -9.85
N ASP A 95 -10.35 -6.48 -8.72
CA ASP A 95 -10.67 -7.66 -7.96
C ASP A 95 -12.13 -7.47 -7.51
N ASP A 96 -13.04 -7.63 -8.49
CA ASP A 96 -14.45 -7.90 -8.25
C ASP A 96 -14.58 -9.32 -7.65
N GLU A 97 -13.82 -9.60 -6.62
CA GLU A 97 -14.27 -10.51 -5.60
C GLU A 97 -15.35 -9.73 -4.84
N GLU A 98 -16.59 -9.85 -5.34
CA GLU A 98 -17.78 -9.70 -4.54
C GLU A 98 -17.63 -10.68 -3.36
N GLU A 99 -16.82 -10.31 -2.37
CA GLU A 99 -16.97 -10.89 -1.05
C GLU A 99 -18.34 -10.48 -0.58
N GLU A 100 -19.29 -11.40 -0.77
CA GLU A 100 -20.56 -11.40 -0.04
C GLU A 100 -20.23 -11.04 1.41
N GLY A 101 -20.54 -9.80 1.79
CA GLY A 101 -20.29 -9.29 3.13
C GLY A 101 -20.87 -10.29 4.12
N GLY A 102 -20.00 -11.08 4.73
CA GLY A 102 -20.38 -12.14 5.64
C GLY A 102 -21.38 -11.59 6.64
N LYS A 103 -22.54 -12.22 6.73
CA LYS A 103 -23.58 -11.91 7.73
C LYS A 103 -23.04 -12.25 9.11
N THR A 104 -22.09 -11.44 9.59
CA THR A 104 -21.59 -11.57 10.96
C THR A 104 -22.71 -11.21 11.92
N LYS A 105 -23.20 -12.21 12.64
CA LYS A 105 -24.17 -12.06 13.73
C LYS A 105 -23.53 -11.45 14.99
N ILE A 106 -22.52 -10.61 14.84
CA ILE A 106 -21.82 -9.99 15.97
C ILE A 106 -22.68 -8.84 16.47
N LYS A 107 -23.16 -8.95 17.72
CA LYS A 107 -24.02 -7.95 18.37
C LYS A 107 -23.29 -6.65 18.71
N PHE A 108 -21.97 -6.68 18.87
CA PHE A 108 -21.14 -5.52 19.20
C PHE A 108 -20.67 -4.86 17.92
N ALA A 109 -21.25 -3.72 17.58
CA ALA A 109 -21.06 -3.05 16.30
C ALA A 109 -19.59 -2.73 15.95
N PRO A 110 -18.74 -2.18 16.86
CA PRO A 110 -17.32 -1.97 16.54
C PRO A 110 -16.56 -3.24 16.17
N LEU A 111 -16.89 -4.37 16.81
CA LEU A 111 -16.25 -5.65 16.52
C LEU A 111 -16.72 -6.22 15.17
N ALA A 112 -17.98 -6.01 14.82
CA ALA A 112 -18.49 -6.39 13.49
C ALA A 112 -17.78 -5.61 12.38
N VAL A 113 -17.60 -4.30 12.56
CA VAL A 113 -16.84 -3.45 11.66
C VAL A 113 -15.37 -3.89 11.59
N PHE A 114 -14.74 -4.10 12.76
CA PHE A 114 -13.37 -4.61 12.84
C PHE A 114 -13.18 -5.89 12.03
N CYS A 115 -14.01 -6.90 12.26
CA CYS A 115 -13.89 -8.18 11.56
C CYS A 115 -14.10 -8.02 10.04
N THR A 116 -15.10 -7.24 9.63
CA THR A 116 -15.41 -7.02 8.21
C THR A 116 -14.25 -6.31 7.53
N PHE A 117 -13.75 -5.22 8.12
CA PHE A 117 -12.63 -4.46 7.59
C PHE A 117 -11.34 -5.28 7.60
N PHE A 118 -11.07 -5.98 8.71
CA PHE A 118 -9.87 -6.82 8.85
C PHE A 118 -9.79 -7.88 7.76
N VAL A 119 -10.88 -8.58 7.48
CA VAL A 119 -10.92 -9.62 6.44
C VAL A 119 -10.78 -9.00 5.04
N ALA A 120 -11.43 -7.87 4.77
CA ALA A 120 -11.40 -7.21 3.48
C ALA A 120 -10.00 -6.64 3.14
N GLU A 121 -9.25 -6.21 4.15
CA GLU A 121 -7.91 -5.63 4.00
C GLU A 121 -6.78 -6.68 4.16
N LEU A 122 -7.10 -7.89 4.60
CA LEU A 122 -6.10 -8.94 4.77
C LEU A 122 -5.50 -9.34 3.41
N GLY A 123 -4.19 -9.11 3.25
CA GLY A 123 -3.47 -9.43 2.01
C GLY A 123 -3.56 -8.37 0.92
N ASP A 124 -4.17 -7.22 1.19
CA ASP A 124 -4.24 -6.13 0.22
C ASP A 124 -2.89 -5.42 -0.01
N LYS A 125 -2.84 -4.56 -1.04
CA LYS A 125 -1.63 -3.83 -1.48
C LYS A 125 -1.00 -2.99 -0.36
N THR A 126 -1.80 -2.37 0.49
CA THR A 126 -1.34 -1.56 1.63
C THR A 126 -0.65 -2.42 2.69
N GLN A 127 -1.16 -3.62 2.98
CA GLN A 127 -0.49 -4.56 3.88
C GLN A 127 0.87 -5.00 3.34
N LEU A 128 0.99 -5.27 2.04
CA LEU A 128 2.28 -5.59 1.42
C LEU A 128 3.24 -4.40 1.45
N THR A 129 2.74 -3.18 1.34
CA THR A 129 3.53 -1.95 1.48
C THR A 129 4.07 -1.83 2.90
N ALA A 130 3.25 -2.07 3.93
CA ALA A 130 3.68 -2.07 5.33
C ALA A 130 4.74 -3.13 5.63
N ILE A 131 4.60 -4.35 5.11
CA ILE A 131 5.63 -5.41 5.18
C ILE A 131 6.93 -4.92 4.53
N THR A 132 6.82 -4.32 3.36
CA THR A 132 7.98 -3.84 2.59
C THR A 132 8.73 -2.73 3.32
N PHE A 133 8.03 -1.77 3.91
CA PHE A 133 8.66 -0.74 4.74
C PHE A 133 9.27 -1.34 6.00
N GLY A 134 8.59 -2.26 6.69
CA GLY A 134 9.12 -2.97 7.84
C GLY A 134 10.42 -3.70 7.52
N ALA A 135 10.46 -4.42 6.40
CA ALA A 135 11.66 -5.13 5.93
C ALA A 135 12.79 -4.18 5.52
N ASN A 136 12.47 -3.04 4.87
CA ASN A 136 13.47 -2.08 4.42
C ASN A 136 14.13 -1.30 5.55
N GLU A 137 13.35 -0.91 6.55
CA GLU A 137 13.79 -0.01 7.61
C GLU A 137 14.20 -0.78 8.88
N GLY A 138 13.81 -2.05 8.98
CA GLY A 138 14.13 -2.96 10.07
C GLY A 138 13.40 -2.66 11.38
N MET A 139 13.66 -3.48 12.40
CA MET A 139 12.99 -3.38 13.70
C MET A 139 13.25 -2.07 14.45
N SER A 140 14.39 -1.42 14.22
CA SER A 140 14.72 -0.14 14.85
C SER A 140 13.77 1.00 14.47
N ALA A 141 13.18 0.93 13.29
CA ALA A 141 12.21 1.90 12.78
C ALA A 141 10.75 1.40 12.79
N ALA A 142 10.51 0.17 13.27
CA ALA A 142 9.21 -0.50 13.19
C ALA A 142 8.06 0.35 13.77
N LEU A 143 8.29 1.04 14.89
CA LEU A 143 7.28 1.91 15.50
C LEU A 143 6.88 3.07 14.59
N ILE A 144 7.86 3.73 13.96
CA ILE A 144 7.62 4.87 13.06
C ILE A 144 6.89 4.40 11.80
N VAL A 145 7.32 3.28 11.24
CA VAL A 145 6.68 2.65 10.08
C VAL A 145 5.25 2.25 10.41
N TRP A 146 5.02 1.58 11.55
CA TRP A 146 3.68 1.18 11.99
C TRP A 146 2.73 2.38 12.16
N ILE A 147 3.18 3.43 12.84
CA ILE A 147 2.37 4.64 13.05
C ILE A 147 2.13 5.34 11.70
N GLY A 148 3.16 5.45 10.85
CA GLY A 148 3.05 6.07 9.53
C GLY A 148 2.06 5.33 8.62
N CYS A 149 2.18 4.01 8.50
CA CYS A 149 1.24 3.17 7.75
C CYS A 149 -0.19 3.30 8.30
N SER A 150 -0.34 3.16 9.61
CA SER A 150 -1.67 3.17 10.23
C SER A 150 -2.37 4.52 10.11
N LEU A 151 -1.66 5.62 10.30
CA LEU A 151 -2.24 6.95 10.15
C LEU A 151 -2.48 7.31 8.68
N GLY A 152 -1.62 6.89 7.76
CA GLY A 152 -1.80 7.12 6.33
C GLY A 152 -3.04 6.42 5.80
N LEU A 153 -3.16 5.12 6.07
CA LEU A 153 -4.32 4.29 5.72
C LEU A 153 -5.62 4.84 6.33
N PHE A 154 -5.60 5.08 7.64
CA PHE A 154 -6.77 5.59 8.36
C PHE A 154 -7.23 6.97 7.85
N ALA A 155 -6.30 7.88 7.57
CA ALA A 155 -6.61 9.20 7.03
C ALA A 155 -7.24 9.10 5.63
N ALA A 156 -6.75 8.21 4.77
CA ALA A 156 -7.32 7.96 3.46
C ALA A 156 -8.76 7.42 3.55
N ASP A 157 -8.97 6.43 4.42
CA ASP A 157 -10.28 5.83 4.64
C ASP A 157 -11.32 6.83 5.14
N ILE A 158 -10.97 7.60 6.16
CA ILE A 158 -11.85 8.65 6.71
C ILE A 158 -12.13 9.72 5.65
N LEU A 159 -11.11 10.16 4.93
CA LEU A 159 -11.28 11.16 3.88
C LEU A 159 -12.12 10.62 2.73
N GLY A 160 -11.86 9.40 2.28
CA GLY A 160 -12.64 8.75 1.22
C GLY A 160 -14.09 8.57 1.60
N MET A 161 -14.37 8.09 2.82
CA MET A 161 -15.71 7.96 3.36
C MET A 161 -16.43 9.31 3.43
N LEU A 162 -15.73 10.35 3.90
CA LEU A 162 -16.30 11.70 4.00
C LEU A 162 -16.61 12.28 2.61
N VAL A 163 -15.67 12.18 1.67
CA VAL A 163 -15.85 12.62 0.29
C VAL A 163 -16.99 11.85 -0.38
N GLY A 164 -17.01 10.53 -0.25
CA GLY A 164 -18.07 9.69 -0.80
C GLY A 164 -19.44 10.02 -0.23
N TYR A 165 -19.52 10.24 1.09
CA TYR A 165 -20.77 10.63 1.76
C TYR A 165 -21.27 12.00 1.31
N LEU A 166 -20.39 13.00 1.21
CA LEU A 166 -20.74 14.38 0.86
C LEU A 166 -21.12 14.52 -0.63
N LEU A 167 -20.39 13.88 -1.52
CA LEU A 167 -20.54 14.06 -2.95
C LEU A 167 -21.56 13.09 -3.56
N LYS A 168 -21.90 11.99 -2.89
CA LYS A 168 -22.73 10.88 -3.42
C LYS A 168 -22.31 10.45 -4.83
N SER A 169 -21.08 10.68 -5.20
CA SER A 169 -20.53 10.37 -6.50
C SER A 169 -19.26 9.53 -6.34
N LYS A 170 -18.96 8.75 -7.37
CA LYS A 170 -17.70 7.99 -7.41
C LYS A 170 -16.53 8.96 -7.29
N THR A 171 -15.61 8.66 -6.39
CA THR A 171 -14.31 9.33 -6.33
C THR A 171 -13.68 9.30 -7.73
N PRO A 172 -13.00 10.34 -8.20
CA PRO A 172 -12.38 10.34 -9.53
C PRO A 172 -11.20 9.35 -9.54
N ASP A 173 -11.52 8.08 -9.76
CA ASP A 173 -10.58 6.95 -9.74
C ASP A 173 -9.38 7.17 -10.68
N GLY A 174 -9.61 7.84 -11.81
CA GLY A 174 -8.57 8.09 -12.80
C GLY A 174 -7.42 8.95 -12.30
N LEU A 175 -7.69 10.02 -11.53
CA LEU A 175 -6.63 10.89 -10.98
C LEU A 175 -5.85 10.17 -9.88
N LEU A 176 -6.56 9.48 -8.99
CA LEU A 176 -5.96 8.77 -7.87
C LEU A 176 -5.10 7.59 -8.35
N ASN A 177 -5.60 6.82 -9.31
CA ASN A 177 -4.85 5.75 -9.94
C ASN A 177 -3.59 6.27 -10.66
N THR A 178 -3.68 7.44 -11.30
CA THR A 178 -2.51 8.07 -11.94
C THR A 178 -1.46 8.48 -10.90
N LEU A 179 -1.88 9.09 -9.79
CA LEU A 179 -0.98 9.48 -8.70
C LEU A 179 -0.33 8.24 -8.05
N ALA A 180 -1.11 7.22 -7.76
CA ALA A 180 -0.61 5.96 -7.21
C ALA A 180 0.40 5.32 -8.16
N PHE A 181 0.09 5.24 -9.46
CA PHE A 181 1.02 4.75 -10.48
C PHE A 181 2.36 5.49 -10.47
N VAL A 182 2.33 6.83 -10.49
CA VAL A 182 3.56 7.65 -10.50
C VAL A 182 4.38 7.38 -9.23
N ILE A 183 3.75 7.39 -8.07
CA ILE A 183 4.44 7.17 -6.78
C ILE A 183 5.06 5.79 -6.71
N PHE A 184 4.29 4.74 -6.98
CA PHE A 184 4.82 3.37 -6.96
C PHE A 184 5.91 3.14 -8.00
N SER A 185 5.82 3.77 -9.18
CA SER A 185 6.87 3.71 -10.20
C SER A 185 8.16 4.36 -9.71
N VAL A 186 8.08 5.58 -9.16
CA VAL A 186 9.25 6.30 -8.65
C VAL A 186 9.90 5.54 -7.49
N PHE A 187 9.12 5.09 -6.52
CA PHE A 187 9.66 4.29 -5.40
C PHE A 187 10.21 2.95 -5.87
N GLY A 188 9.55 2.27 -6.80
CA GLY A 188 10.02 1.02 -7.35
C GLY A 188 11.39 1.15 -8.04
N VAL A 189 11.54 2.13 -8.93
CA VAL A 189 12.81 2.38 -9.63
C VAL A 189 13.91 2.83 -8.65
N TYR A 190 13.60 3.70 -7.70
CA TYR A 190 14.56 4.14 -6.69
C TYR A 190 15.02 3.00 -5.77
N THR A 191 14.11 2.16 -5.32
CA THR A 191 14.43 1.00 -4.46
C THR A 191 15.21 -0.05 -5.24
N LEU A 192 14.90 -0.24 -6.54
CA LEU A 192 15.68 -1.11 -7.42
C LEU A 192 17.12 -0.62 -7.56
N TYR A 193 17.33 0.69 -7.76
CA TYR A 193 18.66 1.29 -7.76
C TYR A 193 19.44 0.96 -6.48
N GLN A 194 18.81 1.11 -5.31
CA GLN A 194 19.45 0.78 -4.04
C GLN A 194 19.80 -0.71 -3.94
N GLY A 195 18.89 -1.60 -4.35
CA GLY A 195 19.14 -3.05 -4.36
C GLY A 195 20.31 -3.43 -5.27
N LEU A 196 20.34 -2.91 -6.51
CA LEU A 196 21.43 -3.13 -7.45
C LEU A 196 22.77 -2.62 -6.93
N LYS A 197 22.79 -1.46 -6.26
CA LYS A 197 24.00 -0.92 -5.62
C LYS A 197 24.53 -1.85 -4.54
N LEU A 198 23.65 -2.42 -3.71
CA LEU A 198 24.05 -3.38 -2.67
C LEU A 198 24.54 -4.70 -3.26
N ILE A 199 23.90 -5.22 -4.33
CA ILE A 199 24.37 -6.41 -5.06
C ILE A 199 25.78 -6.14 -5.59
N GLY A 200 26.01 -4.99 -6.21
CA GLY A 200 27.31 -4.62 -6.74
C GLY A 200 28.41 -4.52 -5.68
N ALA A 201 28.04 -4.18 -4.45
CA ALA A 201 28.97 -4.04 -3.34
C ALA A 201 29.24 -5.34 -2.59
N SER A 202 28.25 -6.23 -2.45
CA SER A 202 28.31 -7.38 -1.54
C SER A 202 28.29 -8.76 -2.20
N VAL A 203 27.80 -8.86 -3.45
CA VAL A 203 27.62 -10.15 -4.12
C VAL A 203 28.54 -10.30 -5.34
N CYS A 204 28.40 -9.43 -6.32
CA CYS A 204 29.22 -9.41 -7.52
C CYS A 204 29.26 -8.02 -8.15
N PRO A 205 30.38 -7.60 -8.74
CA PRO A 205 30.46 -6.30 -9.41
C PRO A 205 29.56 -6.29 -10.66
N ILE A 206 28.46 -5.54 -10.58
CA ILE A 206 27.52 -5.36 -11.69
C ILE A 206 27.54 -3.90 -12.18
N PRO A 207 27.31 -3.66 -13.48
CA PRO A 207 27.14 -2.32 -13.99
C PRO A 207 25.74 -1.79 -13.62
N VAL A 208 25.62 -1.13 -12.48
CA VAL A 208 24.32 -0.70 -11.88
C VAL A 208 23.48 0.10 -12.87
N TRP A 209 24.06 1.10 -13.52
CA TRP A 209 23.33 1.99 -14.44
C TRP A 209 22.75 1.30 -15.67
N PRO A 210 23.53 0.51 -16.44
CA PRO A 210 22.96 -0.25 -17.56
C PRO A 210 21.85 -1.20 -17.16
N VAL A 211 21.99 -1.92 -16.04
CA VAL A 211 20.96 -2.83 -15.54
C VAL A 211 19.71 -2.08 -15.13
N LEU A 212 19.84 -0.95 -14.40
CA LEU A 212 18.72 -0.13 -14.00
C LEU A 212 17.97 0.44 -15.21
N ILE A 213 18.70 0.96 -16.21
CA ILE A 213 18.09 1.49 -17.44
C ILE A 213 17.33 0.39 -18.17
N ALA A 214 17.94 -0.80 -18.35
CA ALA A 214 17.28 -1.93 -19.00
C ALA A 214 16.00 -2.34 -18.26
N ALA A 215 16.04 -2.47 -16.94
CA ALA A 215 14.88 -2.81 -16.12
C ALA A 215 13.76 -1.74 -16.22
N THR A 216 14.12 -0.46 -16.19
CA THR A 216 13.17 0.65 -16.33
C THR A 216 12.52 0.68 -17.72
N VAL A 217 13.29 0.40 -18.78
CA VAL A 217 12.74 0.29 -20.14
C VAL A 217 11.77 -0.89 -20.26
N VAL A 218 12.13 -2.04 -19.72
CA VAL A 218 11.22 -3.23 -19.69
C VAL A 218 9.93 -2.91 -18.93
N PHE A 219 10.05 -2.26 -17.78
CA PHE A 219 8.89 -1.81 -17.01
C PHE A 219 8.01 -0.84 -17.82
N ALA A 220 8.59 0.17 -18.47
CA ALA A 220 7.86 1.12 -19.30
C ALA A 220 7.11 0.43 -20.47
N VAL A 221 7.76 -0.51 -21.16
CA VAL A 221 7.14 -1.30 -22.23
C VAL A 221 5.98 -2.14 -21.69
N LEU A 222 6.14 -2.77 -20.53
CA LEU A 222 5.06 -3.50 -19.85
C LEU A 222 3.85 -2.59 -19.56
N CYS A 223 4.09 -1.40 -19.00
CA CYS A 223 3.03 -0.43 -18.70
C CYS A 223 2.27 -0.01 -19.99
N VAL A 224 2.98 0.28 -21.07
CA VAL A 224 2.36 0.62 -22.36
C VAL A 224 1.53 -0.54 -22.91
N CYS A 225 2.04 -1.77 -22.85
CA CYS A 225 1.31 -2.95 -23.29
C CYS A 225 0.03 -3.18 -22.48
N LEU A 226 0.07 -3.00 -21.16
CA LEU A 226 -1.09 -3.12 -20.27
C LEU A 226 -2.13 -2.03 -20.57
N PHE A 227 -1.69 -0.79 -20.75
CA PHE A 227 -2.57 0.31 -21.10
C PHE A 227 -3.30 0.07 -22.43
N ILE A 228 -2.60 -0.38 -23.47
CA ILE A 228 -3.19 -0.71 -24.76
C ILE A 228 -4.20 -1.88 -24.65
N ARG A 229 -3.87 -2.90 -23.83
CA ARG A 229 -4.79 -4.02 -23.59
C ARG A 229 -6.07 -3.58 -22.89
N ARG A 230 -5.97 -2.69 -21.91
CA ARG A 230 -7.11 -2.12 -21.20
C ARG A 230 -8.03 -1.34 -22.15
N GLU A 231 -7.49 -0.47 -23.00
CA GLU A 231 -8.27 0.27 -23.97
C GLU A 231 -9.00 -0.64 -24.99
N LYS A 232 -8.35 -1.78 -25.36
CA LYS A 232 -9.00 -2.76 -26.25
C LYS A 232 -10.11 -3.56 -25.58
N LYS A 233 -10.08 -3.75 -24.26
CA LYS A 233 -11.17 -4.40 -23.51
C LYS A 233 -12.37 -3.48 -23.24
N ALA A 234 -12.11 -2.17 -23.21
CA ALA A 234 -13.15 -1.16 -22.95
C ALA A 234 -13.97 -0.77 -24.21
N LYS A 235 -13.54 -1.18 -25.40
CA LYS A 235 -14.23 -1.07 -26.70
C LYS A 235 -14.95 -2.36 -27.06
#